data_eb04aed8316c3713b6091f4f3412ea4b
#
_entry.id   eb04aed8316c3713b6091f4f3412ea4b
#
_cell.length_a   1.000
_cell.length_b   1.000
_cell.length_c   1.000
_cell.angle_alpha   90.00
_cell.angle_beta   90.00
_cell.angle_gamma   90.00
#
_symmetry.space_group_name_H-M   'P 1'
#
loop_
_entity.id
_entity.type
_entity.pdbx_description
1 polymer ?
#
loop_
_entity_poly.entity_id
_entity_poly.type
_entity_poly.pdbx_seq_one_letter_code
_entity_poly.pdbx_strand_id
1 'polypeptide(L)'
;MRKIAHFPYPRPHRTTLYKEPRGGASRPERRKDRSGTGTRRIYAPNARRYNRANDKQTETDGMIREFHQIDLSGRNSFGVGQQAARLAEFETEEDLRTIFSGGVPERWAVLSGGNNILFTRDYDGLLLTPVARQITPLGEEGDTVRVRADAGVEWDDLVEWAVERGLWGIENLSLIPGKAGAAPVQNIGAYGCEAKDVIERVHMFCTDNRSAMVIDAGHCCFGYRESIFKHELRGRVIITAVDIRLSRTPRPRLGYGDVEREVEARGGVTLRNIREAICAIRRAKLPDPKVTGNAGSFFKNPVVDECVARQLQAQWPDMPVYPAAGCAGKVKLAAGWLIDKTGLKGYKRGRVGVHERQALVLVNLGGATGGEVIDFAQDRKSTRLNSSHSH
;
A
#
# COMPACT_ATOMS: atom_id res chain seq x y z
N MET A 1 1.17 12.02 12.73
CA MET A 1 -0.01 12.32 11.92
C MET A 1 0.17 12.28 10.40
N ARG A 2 1.29 11.85 9.82
CA ARG A 2 1.49 11.75 8.38
C ARG A 2 1.38 10.29 7.95
N LYS A 3 0.45 9.97 7.04
CA LYS A 3 0.31 8.64 6.44
C LYS A 3 1.34 8.44 5.33
N ILE A 4 1.81 9.52 4.73
CA ILE A 4 2.78 9.54 3.64
C ILE A 4 4.20 9.54 4.20
N ALA A 5 5.04 8.65 3.71
CA ALA A 5 6.44 8.55 4.11
C ALA A 5 7.19 9.84 3.75
N HIS A 6 7.67 10.55 4.76
CA HIS A 6 8.58 11.67 4.62
C HIS A 6 9.95 11.15 5.03
N PHE A 7 10.92 11.24 4.13
CA PHE A 7 12.29 10.81 4.44
C PHE A 7 13.04 11.91 5.19
N PRO A 8 13.25 11.76 6.50
CA PRO A 8 14.48 12.16 7.15
C PRO A 8 15.02 11.02 8.02
N TYR A 9 16.34 10.81 7.99
CA TYR A 9 17.02 9.78 8.79
C TYR A 9 17.25 10.20 10.24
N PRO A 10 17.30 9.23 11.18
CA PRO A 10 18.54 8.93 11.88
C PRO A 10 18.82 7.42 12.02
N ARG A 11 20.09 7.04 12.24
CA ARG A 11 20.60 5.67 12.36
C ARG A 11 20.12 5.00 13.65
N PRO A 12 19.76 3.69 13.66
CA PRO A 12 19.44 2.97 14.89
C PRO A 12 20.63 2.14 15.43
N HIS A 13 20.62 1.94 16.75
CA HIS A 13 21.52 1.07 17.51
C HIS A 13 21.25 -0.42 17.23
N ARG A 14 22.30 -1.26 17.34
CA ARG A 14 22.30 -2.70 17.10
C ARG A 14 21.36 -3.44 18.07
N THR A 15 20.46 -4.25 17.52
CA THR A 15 19.71 -5.28 18.27
C THR A 15 19.89 -6.63 17.59
N THR A 16 20.15 -7.66 18.37
CA THR A 16 20.47 -9.03 17.95
C THR A 16 19.24 -9.74 17.39
N LEU A 17 19.30 -10.21 16.13
CA LEU A 17 18.25 -10.98 15.48
C LEU A 17 18.51 -12.49 15.64
N TYR A 18 17.46 -13.26 15.92
CA TYR A 18 17.50 -14.72 16.07
C TYR A 18 17.81 -15.42 14.73
N LYS A 19 18.72 -16.42 14.80
CA LYS A 19 19.02 -17.34 13.69
C LYS A 19 18.19 -18.60 13.84
N GLU A 20 17.52 -19.04 12.76
CA GLU A 20 16.91 -20.38 12.68
C GLU A 20 17.95 -21.50 12.45
N PRO A 21 17.67 -22.73 12.91
CA PRO A 21 18.53 -23.88 12.67
C PRO A 21 18.37 -24.42 11.25
N ARG A 22 19.48 -24.77 10.61
CA ARG A 22 19.57 -25.37 9.29
C ARG A 22 18.97 -26.78 9.29
N GLY A 23 17.83 -26.98 8.66
CA GLY A 23 17.30 -28.29 8.30
C GLY A 23 17.63 -28.62 6.85
N GLY A 24 18.40 -29.69 6.64
CA GLY A 24 18.72 -30.19 5.31
C GLY A 24 17.53 -30.89 4.67
N ALA A 25 17.22 -30.53 3.42
CA ALA A 25 16.26 -31.26 2.60
C ALA A 25 16.89 -31.62 1.25
N SER A 26 16.85 -32.91 0.95
CA SER A 26 17.27 -33.59 -0.25
C SER A 26 16.44 -33.16 -1.48
N ARG A 27 17.11 -33.06 -2.63
CA ARG A 27 16.51 -32.83 -3.95
C ARG A 27 15.70 -34.04 -4.41
N PRO A 28 14.56 -33.87 -5.08
CA PRO A 28 14.01 -34.89 -5.99
C PRO A 28 14.35 -34.56 -7.46
N GLU A 29 14.60 -35.64 -8.19
CA GLU A 29 14.99 -35.70 -9.59
C GLU A 29 13.91 -35.21 -10.57
N ARG A 30 14.36 -34.63 -11.66
CA ARG A 30 13.54 -34.25 -12.84
C ARG A 30 13.06 -35.47 -13.60
N ARG A 31 11.78 -35.66 -13.73
CA ARG A 31 11.17 -36.41 -14.83
C ARG A 31 10.68 -35.48 -15.93
N LYS A 32 11.15 -35.75 -17.14
CA LYS A 32 10.65 -35.15 -18.39
C LYS A 32 9.38 -35.88 -18.78
N ASP A 33 8.32 -35.14 -19.05
CA ASP A 33 7.27 -35.64 -19.93
C ASP A 33 6.84 -34.59 -20.95
N ARG A 34 6.76 -35.06 -22.20
CA ARG A 34 6.35 -34.29 -23.37
C ARG A 34 4.88 -34.61 -23.65
N SER A 35 4.06 -33.61 -23.92
CA SER A 35 3.17 -33.57 -25.10
C SER A 35 1.97 -32.64 -24.87
N GLY A 36 1.56 -31.92 -25.93
CA GLY A 36 0.17 -31.58 -26.19
C GLY A 36 -0.16 -30.07 -26.24
N THR A 37 0.06 -29.51 -27.39
CA THR A 37 -0.64 -28.42 -28.10
C THR A 37 -1.98 -27.94 -27.56
N GLY A 38 -2.12 -26.61 -27.40
CA GLY A 38 -3.42 -25.95 -27.16
C GLY A 38 -3.28 -24.45 -27.04
N THR A 39 -3.16 -23.75 -28.18
CA THR A 39 -3.15 -22.28 -28.25
C THR A 39 -4.52 -21.69 -27.85
N ARG A 40 -4.62 -21.06 -26.70
CA ARG A 40 -5.68 -20.08 -26.41
C ARG A 40 -5.07 -18.71 -26.24
N ARG A 41 -5.40 -17.81 -27.18
CA ARG A 41 -5.10 -16.38 -27.09
C ARG A 41 -5.81 -15.81 -25.86
N ILE A 42 -5.04 -15.37 -24.89
CA ILE A 42 -5.54 -14.55 -23.77
C ILE A 42 -5.33 -13.10 -24.16
N TYR A 43 -6.39 -12.33 -24.14
CA TYR A 43 -6.41 -10.88 -24.35
C TYR A 43 -5.48 -10.20 -23.32
N ALA A 44 -4.43 -9.54 -23.82
CA ALA A 44 -3.63 -8.64 -23.03
C ALA A 44 -4.38 -7.30 -22.87
N PRO A 45 -4.58 -6.77 -21.66
CA PRO A 45 -5.08 -5.40 -21.50
C PRO A 45 -4.02 -4.41 -21.96
N ASN A 46 -4.46 -3.38 -22.69
CA ASN A 46 -3.67 -2.29 -23.23
C ASN A 46 -2.73 -1.66 -22.19
N ALA A 47 -1.47 -2.05 -22.21
CA ALA A 47 -0.41 -1.30 -21.56
C ALA A 47 -0.19 0.00 -22.34
N ARG A 48 -0.61 1.14 -21.78
CA ARG A 48 -0.27 2.45 -22.32
C ARG A 48 1.25 2.56 -22.38
N ARG A 49 1.77 2.85 -23.57
CA ARG A 49 3.18 3.18 -23.80
C ARG A 49 3.51 4.43 -23.00
N TYR A 50 4.29 4.28 -21.94
CA TYR A 50 4.97 5.39 -21.30
C TYR A 50 6.00 5.97 -22.27
N ASN A 51 6.11 7.30 -22.32
CA ASN A 51 7.15 7.98 -23.11
C ASN A 51 8.54 7.64 -22.54
N ARG A 52 9.20 6.68 -23.17
CA ARG A 52 10.57 6.22 -22.83
C ARG A 52 11.70 7.08 -23.44
N ALA A 53 11.40 8.27 -23.92
CA ALA A 53 12.31 8.97 -24.82
C ALA A 53 13.58 9.56 -24.14
N ASN A 54 13.66 9.64 -22.80
CA ASN A 54 14.80 10.29 -22.12
C ASN A 54 15.47 9.44 -21.01
N ASP A 55 15.00 8.24 -20.74
CA ASP A 55 15.61 7.40 -19.69
C ASP A 55 16.89 6.75 -20.26
N LYS A 56 18.06 7.10 -19.74
CA LYS A 56 19.31 6.40 -20.05
C LYS A 56 19.28 5.05 -19.36
N GLN A 57 18.95 4.01 -20.10
CA GLN A 57 18.98 2.62 -19.65
C GLN A 57 20.39 2.07 -19.84
N THR A 58 21.01 1.57 -18.78
CA THR A 58 22.20 0.72 -18.82
C THR A 58 21.76 -0.71 -18.52
N GLU A 59 21.84 -1.59 -19.50
CA GLU A 59 21.70 -3.03 -19.27
C GLU A 59 23.03 -3.55 -18.75
N THR A 60 23.04 -3.99 -17.50
CA THR A 60 24.13 -4.83 -16.97
C THR A 60 23.83 -6.27 -17.37
N ASP A 61 24.86 -6.99 -17.79
CA ASP A 61 24.82 -8.36 -18.29
C ASP A 61 24.06 -9.27 -17.29
N GLY A 62 22.81 -9.65 -17.64
CA GLY A 62 21.97 -10.57 -16.90
C GLY A 62 20.95 -9.96 -15.93
N MET A 63 19.80 -9.51 -16.43
CA MET A 63 18.49 -9.38 -15.78
C MET A 63 18.16 -8.15 -14.91
N ILE A 64 19.10 -7.40 -14.31
CA ILE A 64 18.77 -6.21 -13.53
C ILE A 64 18.65 -4.99 -14.44
N ARG A 65 17.46 -4.38 -14.50
CA ARG A 65 17.25 -3.13 -15.20
C ARG A 65 17.54 -1.96 -14.27
N GLU A 66 18.53 -1.18 -14.60
CA GLU A 66 18.88 0.04 -13.87
C GLU A 66 18.67 1.28 -14.75
N PHE A 67 18.12 2.33 -14.16
CA PHE A 67 17.82 3.61 -14.80
C PHE A 67 18.51 4.73 -14.03
N HIS A 68 19.02 5.72 -14.77
CA HIS A 68 19.68 6.90 -14.22
C HIS A 68 18.93 8.17 -14.61
N GLN A 69 18.86 9.15 -13.69
CA GLN A 69 18.18 10.43 -13.89
C GLN A 69 16.74 10.24 -14.38
N ILE A 70 15.99 9.41 -13.67
CA ILE A 70 14.66 8.98 -14.09
C ILE A 70 13.57 9.93 -13.62
N ASP A 71 12.64 10.28 -14.50
CA ASP A 71 11.43 11.02 -14.16
C ASP A 71 10.45 10.13 -13.36
N LEU A 72 10.02 10.63 -12.21
CA LEU A 72 9.11 9.97 -11.31
C LEU A 72 7.65 10.36 -11.51
N SER A 73 7.32 11.28 -12.40
CA SER A 73 5.94 11.75 -12.62
C SER A 73 4.96 10.62 -12.95
N GLY A 74 5.38 9.67 -13.78
CA GLY A 74 4.64 8.46 -14.12
C GLY A 74 4.78 7.32 -13.10
N ARG A 75 5.59 7.48 -12.06
CA ARG A 75 5.89 6.43 -11.07
C ARG A 75 5.35 6.75 -9.67
N ASN A 76 4.56 7.80 -9.54
CA ASN A 76 3.81 8.12 -8.33
C ASN A 76 2.39 8.55 -8.67
N SER A 77 1.45 8.20 -7.82
CA SER A 77 0.02 8.44 -8.08
C SER A 77 -0.42 9.89 -7.89
N PHE A 78 0.40 10.75 -7.26
CA PHE A 78 0.18 12.20 -7.29
C PHE A 78 0.55 12.84 -8.63
N GLY A 79 1.34 12.17 -9.47
CA GLY A 79 1.83 12.72 -10.74
C GLY A 79 2.74 13.93 -10.55
N VAL A 80 3.48 14.01 -9.43
CA VAL A 80 4.46 15.10 -9.22
C VAL A 80 5.74 14.78 -9.99
N GLY A 81 6.22 15.79 -10.75
CA GLY A 81 7.44 15.67 -11.55
C GLY A 81 8.67 15.94 -10.72
N GLN A 82 9.28 14.88 -10.22
CA GLN A 82 10.58 14.86 -9.55
C GLN A 82 11.47 13.83 -10.22
N GLN A 83 12.78 13.92 -10.04
CA GLN A 83 13.73 12.96 -10.58
C GLN A 83 14.33 12.08 -9.48
N ALA A 84 14.70 10.86 -9.83
CA ALA A 84 15.57 10.04 -9.00
C ALA A 84 16.92 9.85 -9.67
N ALA A 85 17.99 9.90 -8.88
CA ALA A 85 19.34 9.68 -9.40
C ALA A 85 19.48 8.29 -10.01
N ARG A 86 18.96 7.27 -9.33
CA ARG A 86 18.99 5.87 -9.77
C ARG A 86 17.70 5.13 -9.40
N LEU A 87 17.28 4.21 -10.26
CA LEU A 87 16.24 3.24 -9.99
C LEU A 87 16.64 1.87 -10.52
N ALA A 88 16.59 0.83 -9.68
CA ALA A 88 16.83 -0.54 -10.09
C ALA A 88 15.54 -1.37 -9.91
N GLU A 89 15.20 -2.16 -10.92
CA GLU A 89 14.12 -3.13 -10.87
C GLU A 89 14.69 -4.48 -10.45
N PHE A 90 14.00 -5.19 -9.55
CA PHE A 90 14.42 -6.51 -9.08
C PHE A 90 13.25 -7.49 -9.11
N GLU A 91 13.56 -8.76 -9.38
CA GLU A 91 12.62 -9.89 -9.33
C GLU A 91 12.94 -10.85 -8.18
N THR A 92 14.22 -11.07 -7.93
CA THR A 92 14.72 -12.09 -7.02
C THR A 92 15.56 -11.52 -5.88
N GLU A 93 15.83 -12.34 -4.87
CA GLU A 93 16.79 -11.99 -3.82
C GLU A 93 18.22 -11.93 -4.35
N GLU A 94 18.53 -12.69 -5.41
CA GLU A 94 19.86 -12.66 -6.04
C GLU A 94 20.10 -11.32 -6.75
N ASP A 95 19.05 -10.75 -7.37
CA ASP A 95 19.13 -9.40 -7.92
C ASP A 95 19.47 -8.38 -6.81
N LEU A 96 18.83 -8.50 -5.65
CA LEU A 96 19.12 -7.64 -4.50
C LEU A 96 20.55 -7.83 -3.98
N ARG A 97 21.08 -9.08 -3.95
CA ARG A 97 22.49 -9.33 -3.60
C ARG A 97 23.43 -8.66 -4.60
N THR A 98 23.10 -8.75 -5.89
CA THR A 98 23.88 -8.12 -6.95
C THR A 98 23.84 -6.59 -6.86
N ILE A 99 22.65 -6.00 -6.69
CA ILE A 99 22.48 -4.54 -6.51
C ILE A 99 23.31 -4.03 -5.31
N PHE A 100 23.35 -4.80 -4.22
CA PHE A 100 24.08 -4.45 -3.02
C PHE A 100 25.50 -5.03 -2.96
N SER A 101 26.04 -5.62 -4.02
CA SER A 101 27.38 -6.23 -4.02
C SER A 101 28.47 -5.23 -3.66
N GLY A 102 28.38 -3.99 -4.15
CA GLY A 102 29.27 -2.87 -3.84
C GLY A 102 29.04 -2.19 -2.48
N GLY A 103 28.12 -2.70 -1.67
CA GLY A 103 27.70 -2.08 -0.41
C GLY A 103 26.29 -1.52 -0.48
N VAL A 104 25.69 -1.27 0.69
CA VAL A 104 24.39 -0.64 0.79
C VAL A 104 24.56 0.87 0.60
N PRO A 105 23.90 1.50 -0.41
CA PRO A 105 23.99 2.92 -0.60
C PRO A 105 23.53 3.69 0.65
N GLU A 106 24.11 4.86 0.90
CA GLU A 106 23.71 5.71 2.04
C GLU A 106 22.22 6.08 1.97
N ARG A 107 21.72 6.30 0.75
CA ARG A 107 20.30 6.61 0.50
C ARG A 107 19.70 5.60 -0.45
N TRP A 108 18.75 4.85 0.05
CA TRP A 108 17.93 3.97 -0.77
C TRP A 108 16.50 3.89 -0.23
N ALA A 109 15.56 3.52 -1.08
CA ALA A 109 14.16 3.29 -0.70
C ALA A 109 13.48 2.34 -1.68
N VAL A 110 12.42 1.68 -1.22
CA VAL A 110 11.56 0.88 -2.10
C VAL A 110 10.45 1.78 -2.66
N LEU A 111 10.41 1.89 -3.98
CA LEU A 111 9.32 2.48 -4.74
C LEU A 111 8.47 1.34 -5.33
N SER A 112 7.42 0.96 -4.65
CA SER A 112 6.47 -0.04 -5.12
C SER A 112 5.54 0.58 -6.20
N GLY A 113 4.23 0.65 -5.96
CA GLY A 113 3.29 1.31 -6.89
C GLY A 113 3.26 2.85 -6.82
N GLY A 114 4.03 3.50 -5.93
CA GLY A 114 4.01 4.95 -5.76
C GLY A 114 2.70 5.54 -5.24
N ASN A 115 1.79 4.69 -4.72
CA ASN A 115 0.42 5.07 -4.39
C ASN A 115 0.24 5.72 -3.01
N ASN A 116 1.30 5.72 -2.18
CA ASN A 116 1.27 6.31 -0.84
C ASN A 116 2.57 7.07 -0.55
N ILE A 117 3.16 7.66 -1.57
CA ILE A 117 4.39 8.45 -1.52
C ILE A 117 4.11 9.82 -2.11
N LEU A 118 4.74 10.85 -1.55
CA LEU A 118 4.81 12.19 -2.08
C LEU A 118 6.28 12.62 -2.15
N PHE A 119 6.79 12.80 -3.35
CA PHE A 119 8.11 13.36 -3.57
C PHE A 119 8.04 14.89 -3.47
N THR A 120 8.77 15.48 -2.52
CA THR A 120 8.81 16.94 -2.30
C THR A 120 10.04 17.59 -2.93
N ARG A 121 10.98 16.79 -3.37
CA ARG A 121 12.23 17.15 -4.08
C ARG A 121 12.74 15.93 -4.83
N ASP A 122 13.73 16.13 -5.68
CA ASP A 122 14.44 15.05 -6.33
C ASP A 122 15.03 14.07 -5.32
N TYR A 123 15.09 12.81 -5.68
CA TYR A 123 15.61 11.75 -4.84
C TYR A 123 17.06 11.42 -5.22
N ASP A 124 17.99 11.96 -4.46
CA ASP A 124 19.42 11.70 -4.62
C ASP A 124 19.79 10.38 -3.93
N GLY A 125 19.53 9.27 -4.61
CA GLY A 125 19.75 7.91 -4.08
C GLY A 125 19.23 6.84 -5.01
N LEU A 126 19.25 5.60 -4.52
CA LEU A 126 18.75 4.42 -5.23
C LEU A 126 17.30 4.13 -4.86
N LEU A 127 16.40 4.13 -5.83
CA LEU A 127 15.07 3.56 -5.71
C LEU A 127 15.08 2.10 -6.18
N LEU A 128 14.40 1.23 -5.44
CA LEU A 128 14.24 -0.18 -5.75
C LEU A 128 12.78 -0.47 -6.06
N THR A 129 12.51 -1.10 -7.19
CA THR A 129 11.13 -1.43 -7.60
C THR A 129 10.98 -2.94 -7.77
N PRO A 130 10.10 -3.61 -6.99
CA PRO A 130 9.78 -5.03 -7.20
C PRO A 130 8.97 -5.19 -8.49
N VAL A 131 9.41 -6.10 -9.38
CA VAL A 131 8.73 -6.37 -10.65
C VAL A 131 8.27 -7.82 -10.81
N ALA A 132 8.70 -8.76 -9.95
CA ALA A 132 8.15 -10.11 -9.89
C ALA A 132 6.64 -10.08 -9.58
N ARG A 133 5.82 -10.86 -10.33
CA ARG A 133 4.35 -10.79 -10.26
C ARG A 133 3.68 -12.16 -10.20
N GLN A 134 4.34 -13.14 -9.61
CA GLN A 134 3.78 -14.47 -9.49
C GLN A 134 2.83 -14.57 -8.29
N ILE A 135 1.68 -15.23 -8.48
CA ILE A 135 0.77 -15.68 -7.44
C ILE A 135 0.85 -17.20 -7.41
N THR A 136 1.37 -17.77 -6.33
CA THR A 136 1.66 -19.21 -6.21
C THR A 136 0.84 -19.83 -5.08
N PRO A 137 -0.09 -20.75 -5.38
CA PRO A 137 -0.69 -21.59 -4.34
C PRO A 137 0.38 -22.42 -3.63
N LEU A 138 0.40 -22.39 -2.30
CA LEU A 138 1.37 -23.13 -1.48
C LEU A 138 0.81 -24.44 -0.93
N GLY A 139 -0.50 -24.59 -0.93
CA GLY A 139 -1.21 -25.78 -0.45
C GLY A 139 -2.53 -25.43 0.21
N GLU A 140 -3.31 -26.47 0.48
CA GLU A 140 -4.61 -26.42 1.11
C GLU A 140 -4.63 -27.30 2.36
N GLU A 141 -5.29 -26.82 3.42
CA GLU A 141 -5.47 -27.57 4.66
C GLU A 141 -6.89 -27.29 5.19
N GLY A 142 -7.78 -28.27 5.05
CA GLY A 142 -9.20 -28.08 5.27
C GLY A 142 -9.77 -26.96 4.39
N ASP A 143 -10.37 -25.94 5.02
CA ASP A 143 -10.91 -24.76 4.32
C ASP A 143 -9.87 -23.69 4.00
N THR A 144 -8.66 -23.85 4.46
CA THR A 144 -7.59 -22.84 4.32
C THR A 144 -6.76 -23.11 3.08
N VAL A 145 -6.66 -22.11 2.22
CA VAL A 145 -5.77 -22.09 1.06
C VAL A 145 -4.65 -21.07 1.32
N ARG A 146 -3.41 -21.55 1.30
CA ARG A 146 -2.22 -20.68 1.44
C ARG A 146 -1.73 -20.26 0.08
N VAL A 147 -1.45 -18.96 -0.07
CA VAL A 147 -1.05 -18.36 -1.34
C VAL A 147 0.11 -17.42 -1.09
N ARG A 148 1.16 -17.52 -1.92
CA ARG A 148 2.24 -16.54 -1.98
C ARG A 148 1.99 -15.55 -3.11
N ALA A 149 2.11 -14.27 -2.82
CA ALA A 149 2.14 -13.22 -3.82
C ALA A 149 3.50 -12.53 -3.78
N ASP A 150 4.18 -12.45 -4.91
CA ASP A 150 5.41 -11.67 -5.04
C ASP A 150 5.15 -10.19 -4.75
N ALA A 151 6.18 -9.48 -4.31
CA ALA A 151 6.05 -8.07 -3.91
C ALA A 151 5.57 -7.15 -5.04
N GLY A 152 5.80 -7.52 -6.30
CA GLY A 152 5.40 -6.76 -7.48
C GLY A 152 3.98 -7.04 -7.98
N VAL A 153 3.25 -8.00 -7.41
CA VAL A 153 1.85 -8.27 -7.75
C VAL A 153 1.00 -7.05 -7.39
N GLU A 154 0.19 -6.55 -8.32
CA GLU A 154 -0.81 -5.53 -8.00
C GLU A 154 -1.82 -6.11 -7.00
N TRP A 155 -2.10 -5.36 -5.92
CA TRP A 155 -2.97 -5.87 -4.87
C TRP A 155 -4.37 -6.24 -5.37
N ASP A 156 -4.93 -5.43 -6.26
CA ASP A 156 -6.26 -5.69 -6.80
C ASP A 156 -6.30 -6.90 -7.74
N ASP A 157 -5.19 -7.19 -8.46
CA ASP A 157 -5.05 -8.41 -9.25
C ASP A 157 -5.04 -9.66 -8.35
N LEU A 158 -4.40 -9.59 -7.17
CA LEU A 158 -4.44 -10.66 -6.17
C LEU A 158 -5.86 -10.88 -5.63
N VAL A 159 -6.59 -9.80 -5.37
CA VAL A 159 -7.99 -9.89 -4.93
C VAL A 159 -8.86 -10.51 -6.01
N GLU A 160 -8.73 -10.08 -7.26
CA GLU A 160 -9.48 -10.65 -8.39
C GLU A 160 -9.17 -12.13 -8.59
N TRP A 161 -7.88 -12.49 -8.55
CA TRP A 161 -7.41 -13.87 -8.62
C TRP A 161 -8.05 -14.76 -7.55
N ALA A 162 -8.19 -14.25 -6.31
CA ALA A 162 -8.81 -14.97 -5.20
C ALA A 162 -10.33 -15.12 -5.41
N VAL A 163 -11.02 -14.05 -5.79
CA VAL A 163 -12.46 -14.05 -6.06
C VAL A 163 -12.84 -15.02 -7.17
N GLU A 164 -12.08 -15.05 -8.28
CA GLU A 164 -12.29 -15.98 -9.39
C GLU A 164 -12.15 -17.46 -8.99
N ARG A 165 -11.38 -17.74 -7.92
CA ARG A 165 -11.15 -19.10 -7.38
C ARG A 165 -12.03 -19.46 -6.20
N GLY A 166 -13.00 -18.62 -5.87
CA GLY A 166 -13.91 -18.82 -4.75
C GLY A 166 -13.23 -18.73 -3.39
N LEU A 167 -12.16 -17.96 -3.26
CA LEU A 167 -11.37 -17.80 -2.04
C LEU A 167 -11.72 -16.50 -1.32
N TRP A 168 -12.19 -16.64 -0.08
CA TRP A 168 -12.65 -15.57 0.80
C TRP A 168 -11.53 -15.01 1.66
N GLY A 169 -11.63 -13.71 2.00
CA GLY A 169 -10.79 -13.06 3.02
C GLY A 169 -10.23 -11.71 2.61
N ILE A 170 -10.12 -11.41 1.31
CA ILE A 170 -9.58 -10.14 0.80
C ILE A 170 -10.53 -9.37 -0.12
N GLU A 171 -11.73 -9.86 -0.37
CA GLU A 171 -12.73 -9.24 -1.23
C GLU A 171 -13.08 -7.80 -0.83
N ASN A 172 -13.11 -7.51 0.47
CA ASN A 172 -13.33 -6.14 0.97
C ASN A 172 -12.15 -5.19 0.69
N LEU A 173 -10.97 -5.73 0.35
CA LEU A 173 -9.79 -4.95 0.02
C LEU A 173 -9.65 -4.69 -1.49
N SER A 174 -10.72 -4.92 -2.25
CA SER A 174 -10.79 -4.68 -3.70
C SER A 174 -10.47 -3.23 -4.06
N LEU A 175 -9.85 -3.05 -5.22
CA LEU A 175 -9.52 -1.75 -5.82
C LEU A 175 -8.63 -0.85 -4.94
N ILE A 176 -7.89 -1.42 -3.97
CA ILE A 176 -6.85 -0.68 -3.24
C ILE A 176 -5.63 -0.57 -4.15
N PRO A 177 -5.20 0.65 -4.52
CA PRO A 177 -4.01 0.82 -5.35
C PRO A 177 -2.74 0.42 -4.61
N GLY A 178 -1.81 -0.20 -5.31
CA GLY A 178 -0.50 -0.59 -4.79
C GLY A 178 -0.21 -2.07 -4.98
N LYS A 179 0.99 -2.48 -4.58
CA LYS A 179 1.47 -3.84 -4.77
C LYS A 179 1.47 -4.64 -3.48
N ALA A 180 1.45 -5.97 -3.60
CA ALA A 180 1.39 -6.90 -2.48
C ALA A 180 2.52 -6.69 -1.45
N GLY A 181 3.76 -6.43 -1.91
CA GLY A 181 4.88 -6.14 -1.01
C GLY A 181 4.74 -4.85 -0.19
N ALA A 182 3.87 -3.92 -0.60
CA ALA A 182 3.60 -2.70 0.16
C ALA A 182 2.44 -2.88 1.18
N ALA A 183 1.64 -3.94 1.03
CA ALA A 183 0.46 -4.17 1.86
C ALA A 183 0.78 -4.30 3.37
N PRO A 184 1.79 -5.08 3.80
CA PRO A 184 2.14 -5.22 5.20
C PRO A 184 2.75 -3.96 5.82
N VAL A 185 3.41 -3.11 5.03
CA VAL A 185 4.13 -1.93 5.54
C VAL A 185 3.22 -1.02 6.37
N GLN A 186 2.03 -0.76 5.90
CA GLN A 186 1.05 0.08 6.60
C GLN A 186 -0.22 -0.68 6.97
N ASN A 187 -0.18 -2.03 6.94
CA ASN A 187 -1.34 -2.85 7.20
C ASN A 187 -2.55 -2.28 6.46
N ILE A 188 -2.54 -2.37 5.11
CA ILE A 188 -3.61 -1.79 4.29
C ILE A 188 -4.97 -2.31 4.76
N GLY A 189 -6.00 -1.48 4.68
CA GLY A 189 -7.32 -1.89 5.13
C GLY A 189 -8.42 -0.96 4.65
N ALA A 190 -9.57 -1.55 4.40
CA ALA A 190 -10.79 -0.89 3.97
C ALA A 190 -12.01 -1.75 4.34
N TYR A 191 -13.15 -1.12 4.50
CA TYR A 191 -14.46 -1.78 4.68
C TYR A 191 -14.47 -2.89 5.74
N GLY A 192 -13.86 -2.60 6.90
CA GLY A 192 -13.84 -3.52 8.05
C GLY A 192 -12.79 -4.64 7.98
N CYS A 193 -11.98 -4.69 6.91
CA CYS A 193 -10.90 -5.66 6.74
C CYS A 193 -9.53 -4.98 6.73
N GLU A 194 -8.52 -5.69 7.20
CA GLU A 194 -7.11 -5.28 7.15
C GLU A 194 -6.25 -6.42 6.60
N ALA A 195 -5.11 -6.10 5.98
CA ALA A 195 -4.20 -7.10 5.42
C ALA A 195 -3.70 -8.11 6.47
N LYS A 196 -3.51 -7.66 7.72
CA LYS A 196 -3.13 -8.54 8.85
C LYS A 196 -4.11 -9.68 9.10
N ASP A 197 -5.38 -9.54 8.67
CA ASP A 197 -6.40 -10.57 8.90
C ASP A 197 -6.12 -11.84 8.09
N VAL A 198 -5.33 -11.69 7.01
CA VAL A 198 -4.98 -12.78 6.10
C VAL A 198 -3.48 -13.02 5.97
N ILE A 199 -2.61 -12.04 6.21
CA ILE A 199 -1.16 -12.24 6.14
C ILE A 199 -0.74 -13.28 7.16
N GLU A 200 0.01 -14.30 6.70
CA GLU A 200 0.60 -15.36 7.52
C GLU A 200 2.11 -15.13 7.71
N ARG A 201 2.81 -14.81 6.61
CA ARG A 201 4.26 -14.55 6.60
C ARG A 201 4.62 -13.41 5.68
N VAL A 202 5.71 -12.75 6.01
CA VAL A 202 6.32 -11.73 5.16
C VAL A 202 7.75 -12.14 4.84
N HIS A 203 8.04 -12.34 3.55
CA HIS A 203 9.37 -12.63 3.02
C HIS A 203 10.07 -11.34 2.71
N MET A 204 11.35 -11.25 3.07
CA MET A 204 12.13 -10.03 2.89
C MET A 204 13.61 -10.33 2.71
N PHE A 205 14.29 -9.39 2.10
CA PHE A 205 15.75 -9.32 2.05
C PHE A 205 16.24 -8.34 3.09
N CYS A 206 17.12 -8.79 3.98
CA CYS A 206 17.75 -7.93 4.98
C CYS A 206 19.03 -7.33 4.40
N THR A 207 19.13 -5.99 4.40
CA THR A 207 20.28 -5.28 3.83
C THR A 207 21.51 -5.35 4.71
N ASP A 208 21.35 -5.51 6.03
CA ASP A 208 22.48 -5.54 6.99
C ASP A 208 23.40 -6.75 6.77
N ASN A 209 22.82 -7.92 6.50
CA ASN A 209 23.54 -9.18 6.31
C ASN A 209 23.38 -9.78 4.91
N ARG A 210 22.67 -9.08 4.01
CA ARG A 210 22.38 -9.45 2.62
C ARG A 210 21.78 -10.85 2.47
N SER A 211 20.88 -11.21 3.36
CA SER A 211 20.24 -12.53 3.38
C SER A 211 18.72 -12.45 3.35
N ALA A 212 18.12 -13.53 2.82
CA ALA A 212 16.69 -13.75 2.95
C ALA A 212 16.29 -13.90 4.42
N MET A 213 15.12 -13.38 4.74
CA MET A 213 14.49 -13.47 6.04
C MET A 213 12.98 -13.62 5.88
N VAL A 214 12.38 -14.38 6.77
CA VAL A 214 10.92 -14.56 6.83
C VAL A 214 10.47 -14.30 8.26
N ILE A 215 9.39 -13.54 8.42
CA ILE A 215 8.76 -13.36 9.73
C ILE A 215 7.28 -13.71 9.65
N ASP A 216 6.77 -14.31 10.72
CA ASP A 216 5.34 -14.59 10.86
C ASP A 216 4.57 -13.31 11.21
N ALA A 217 3.29 -13.27 10.85
CA ALA A 217 2.40 -12.12 11.08
C ALA A 217 2.38 -11.66 12.55
N GLY A 218 2.51 -12.60 13.50
CA GLY A 218 2.57 -12.29 14.94
C GLY A 218 3.73 -11.39 15.33
N HIS A 219 4.84 -11.42 14.59
CA HIS A 219 6.02 -10.58 14.82
C HIS A 219 6.02 -9.29 13.99
N CYS A 220 5.03 -9.10 13.09
CA CYS A 220 4.93 -7.90 12.26
C CYS A 220 4.41 -6.68 13.01
N CYS A 221 4.01 -6.80 14.28
CA CYS A 221 3.49 -5.70 15.12
C CYS A 221 2.40 -4.89 14.41
N PHE A 222 1.48 -5.57 13.72
CA PHE A 222 0.43 -4.92 12.96
C PHE A 222 -0.54 -4.14 13.85
N GLY A 223 -0.74 -2.88 13.53
CA GLY A 223 -1.72 -1.98 14.13
C GLY A 223 -2.48 -1.17 13.08
N TYR A 224 -3.29 -0.21 13.53
CA TYR A 224 -4.02 0.68 12.63
C TYR A 224 -3.06 1.55 11.80
N ARG A 225 -2.84 1.15 10.55
CA ARG A 225 -1.86 1.76 9.63
C ARG A 225 -0.43 1.72 10.17
N GLU A 226 -0.09 0.70 10.95
CA GLU A 226 1.20 0.51 11.60
C GLU A 226 1.70 -0.93 11.43
N SER A 227 3.05 -1.07 11.43
CA SER A 227 3.76 -2.34 11.44
C SER A 227 5.22 -2.13 11.83
N ILE A 228 5.95 -3.20 12.12
CA ILE A 228 7.39 -3.20 12.39
C ILE A 228 8.21 -2.61 11.23
N PHE A 229 7.70 -2.71 9.98
CA PHE A 229 8.36 -2.18 8.77
C PHE A 229 8.41 -0.65 8.73
N LYS A 230 7.65 0.03 9.57
CA LYS A 230 7.68 1.49 9.72
C LYS A 230 8.54 1.95 10.89
N HIS A 231 9.01 1.02 11.70
CA HIS A 231 9.78 1.24 12.92
C HIS A 231 11.12 0.51 12.85
N GLU A 232 11.29 -0.60 13.54
CA GLU A 232 12.57 -1.30 13.74
C GLU A 232 13.19 -1.81 12.45
N LEU A 233 12.36 -2.25 11.49
CA LEU A 233 12.83 -2.76 10.19
C LEU A 233 12.84 -1.69 9.08
N ARG A 234 12.49 -0.46 9.41
CA ARG A 234 12.48 0.62 8.43
C ARG A 234 13.88 0.90 7.88
N GLY A 235 14.01 0.87 6.54
CA GLY A 235 15.29 1.11 5.85
C GLY A 235 16.32 0.00 6.05
N ARG A 236 15.90 -1.18 6.53
CA ARG A 236 16.76 -2.34 6.76
C ARG A 236 16.33 -3.59 5.99
N VAL A 237 15.08 -3.61 5.53
CA VAL A 237 14.53 -4.74 4.80
C VAL A 237 13.80 -4.31 3.53
N ILE A 238 13.78 -5.20 2.55
CA ILE A 238 13.05 -5.09 1.30
C ILE A 238 12.11 -6.30 1.24
N ILE A 239 10.79 -6.06 1.24
CA ILE A 239 9.80 -7.13 1.15
C ILE A 239 9.83 -7.70 -0.26
N THR A 240 9.98 -9.02 -0.37
CA THR A 240 10.08 -9.77 -1.63
C THR A 240 8.80 -10.55 -1.96
N ALA A 241 8.07 -11.02 -0.93
CA ALA A 241 6.77 -11.68 -1.10
C ALA A 241 5.95 -11.63 0.21
N VAL A 242 4.66 -11.93 0.08
CA VAL A 242 3.75 -12.14 1.22
C VAL A 242 3.03 -13.47 1.07
N ASP A 243 2.96 -14.26 2.15
CA ASP A 243 2.11 -15.43 2.24
C ASP A 243 0.81 -15.04 2.95
N ILE A 244 -0.33 -15.36 2.33
CA ILE A 244 -1.66 -15.08 2.87
C ILE A 244 -2.47 -16.37 3.03
N ARG A 245 -3.40 -16.36 4.00
CA ARG A 245 -4.39 -17.42 4.21
C ARG A 245 -5.74 -16.95 3.71
N LEU A 246 -6.32 -17.70 2.80
CA LEU A 246 -7.66 -17.48 2.27
C LEU A 246 -8.56 -18.66 2.67
N SER A 247 -9.88 -18.48 2.61
CA SER A 247 -10.84 -19.51 3.02
C SER A 247 -11.73 -19.94 1.85
N ARG A 248 -12.01 -21.24 1.75
CA ARG A 248 -13.08 -21.73 0.88
C ARG A 248 -14.46 -21.54 1.48
N THR A 249 -14.54 -21.48 2.81
CA THR A 249 -15.80 -21.22 3.52
C THR A 249 -16.12 -19.74 3.50
N PRO A 250 -17.34 -19.34 3.15
CA PRO A 250 -17.78 -17.95 3.17
C PRO A 250 -17.62 -17.29 4.54
N ARG A 251 -17.01 -16.10 4.56
CA ARG A 251 -16.84 -15.26 5.76
C ARG A 251 -17.10 -13.79 5.42
N PRO A 252 -18.31 -13.45 4.92
CA PRO A 252 -18.60 -12.10 4.45
C PRO A 252 -18.54 -11.08 5.59
N ARG A 253 -17.96 -9.90 5.32
CA ARG A 253 -17.93 -8.76 6.23
C ARG A 253 -18.66 -7.58 5.58
N LEU A 254 -19.95 -7.44 5.87
CA LEU A 254 -20.83 -6.47 5.21
C LEU A 254 -21.14 -5.23 6.06
N GLY A 255 -20.94 -5.30 7.38
CA GLY A 255 -21.38 -4.28 8.35
C GLY A 255 -20.65 -2.93 8.29
N TYR A 256 -19.93 -2.59 7.21
CA TYR A 256 -19.22 -1.32 7.09
C TYR A 256 -19.87 -0.40 6.03
N GLY A 257 -20.49 0.68 6.51
CA GLY A 257 -21.06 1.70 5.62
C GLY A 257 -22.19 1.15 4.72
N ASP A 258 -22.07 1.42 3.42
CA ASP A 258 -23.10 1.05 2.42
C ASP A 258 -22.89 -0.34 1.80
N VAL A 259 -21.95 -1.15 2.31
CA VAL A 259 -21.53 -2.41 1.65
C VAL A 259 -22.70 -3.39 1.56
N GLU A 260 -23.42 -3.61 2.65
CA GLU A 260 -24.55 -4.56 2.70
C GLU A 260 -25.63 -4.18 1.68
N ARG A 261 -26.08 -2.93 1.71
CA ARG A 261 -27.08 -2.41 0.76
C ARG A 261 -26.66 -2.60 -0.70
N GLU A 262 -25.38 -2.30 -1.00
CA GLU A 262 -24.84 -2.43 -2.35
C GLU A 262 -24.69 -3.89 -2.80
N VAL A 263 -24.44 -4.82 -1.86
CA VAL A 263 -24.40 -6.26 -2.13
C VAL A 263 -25.81 -6.80 -2.38
N GLU A 264 -26.79 -6.42 -1.56
CA GLU A 264 -28.19 -6.80 -1.74
C GLU A 264 -28.73 -6.33 -3.10
N ALA A 265 -28.42 -5.09 -3.50
CA ALA A 265 -28.82 -4.55 -4.80
C ALA A 265 -28.23 -5.33 -5.99
N ARG A 266 -27.22 -6.18 -5.77
CA ARG A 266 -26.58 -7.06 -6.76
C ARG A 266 -27.05 -8.50 -6.71
N GLY A 267 -28.09 -8.80 -5.92
CA GLY A 267 -28.68 -10.13 -5.84
C GLY A 267 -28.14 -10.98 -4.69
N GLY A 268 -27.56 -10.37 -3.66
CA GLY A 268 -27.18 -11.05 -2.43
C GLY A 268 -25.69 -11.37 -2.30
N VAL A 269 -25.37 -12.14 -1.28
CA VAL A 269 -24.00 -12.37 -0.78
C VAL A 269 -23.27 -13.40 -1.62
N THR A 270 -22.38 -12.94 -2.49
CA THR A 270 -21.38 -13.74 -3.19
C THR A 270 -20.04 -12.99 -3.20
N LEU A 271 -18.91 -13.68 -3.35
CA LEU A 271 -17.60 -13.05 -3.50
C LEU A 271 -17.58 -11.98 -4.61
N ARG A 272 -18.17 -12.30 -5.76
CA ARG A 272 -18.28 -11.41 -6.90
C ARG A 272 -19.07 -10.16 -6.56
N ASN A 273 -20.27 -10.32 -5.97
CA ASN A 273 -21.14 -9.20 -5.61
C ASN A 273 -20.48 -8.29 -4.57
N ILE A 274 -19.76 -8.86 -3.59
CA ILE A 274 -19.00 -8.06 -2.61
C ILE A 274 -17.91 -7.26 -3.30
N ARG A 275 -17.06 -7.91 -4.14
CA ARG A 275 -16.02 -7.21 -4.91
C ARG A 275 -16.62 -6.08 -5.76
N GLU A 276 -17.67 -6.36 -6.50
CA GLU A 276 -18.33 -5.37 -7.37
C GLU A 276 -18.94 -4.22 -6.57
N ALA A 277 -19.58 -4.50 -5.44
CA ALA A 277 -20.10 -3.49 -4.51
C ALA A 277 -18.99 -2.58 -3.99
N ILE A 278 -17.90 -3.17 -3.48
CA ILE A 278 -16.73 -2.42 -3.00
C ILE A 278 -16.13 -1.56 -4.13
N CYS A 279 -15.95 -2.12 -5.31
CA CYS A 279 -15.43 -1.38 -6.46
C CYS A 279 -16.35 -0.21 -6.84
N ALA A 280 -17.66 -0.41 -6.85
CA ALA A 280 -18.64 0.65 -7.15
C ALA A 280 -18.59 1.77 -6.10
N ILE A 281 -18.62 1.42 -4.80
CA ILE A 281 -18.51 2.38 -3.70
C ILE A 281 -17.20 3.18 -3.80
N ARG A 282 -16.08 2.52 -4.10
CA ARG A 282 -14.78 3.19 -4.22
C ARG A 282 -14.73 4.13 -5.40
N ARG A 283 -15.18 3.71 -6.58
CA ARG A 283 -15.24 4.56 -7.79
C ARG A 283 -16.15 5.76 -7.59
N ALA A 284 -17.26 5.59 -6.86
CA ALA A 284 -18.15 6.71 -6.54
C ALA A 284 -17.53 7.73 -5.58
N LYS A 285 -16.70 7.30 -4.64
CA LYS A 285 -16.15 8.15 -3.56
C LYS A 285 -14.73 8.66 -3.80
N LEU A 286 -13.89 7.92 -4.53
CA LEU A 286 -12.46 8.23 -4.69
C LEU A 286 -12.13 8.63 -6.12
N PRO A 287 -11.26 9.63 -6.32
CA PRO A 287 -10.77 9.96 -7.65
C PRO A 287 -9.80 8.88 -8.14
N ASP A 288 -9.89 8.54 -9.43
CA ASP A 288 -8.89 7.70 -10.08
C ASP A 288 -7.56 8.47 -10.17
N PRO A 289 -6.47 7.96 -9.59
CA PRO A 289 -5.17 8.63 -9.65
C PRO A 289 -4.63 8.81 -11.07
N LYS A 290 -5.09 8.00 -12.03
CA LYS A 290 -4.74 8.12 -13.45
C LYS A 290 -5.39 9.33 -14.13
N VAL A 291 -6.48 9.84 -13.55
CA VAL A 291 -7.22 11.02 -14.06
C VAL A 291 -6.89 12.26 -13.23
N THR A 292 -6.90 12.12 -11.91
CA THR A 292 -6.61 13.20 -10.98
C THR A 292 -5.60 12.72 -9.95
N GLY A 293 -4.37 13.22 -10.03
CA GLY A 293 -3.27 12.78 -9.19
C GLY A 293 -3.60 12.86 -7.69
N ASN A 294 -3.42 11.77 -6.97
CA ASN A 294 -3.66 11.68 -5.54
C ASN A 294 -2.99 10.43 -4.95
N ALA A 295 -2.89 10.34 -3.63
CA ALA A 295 -2.38 9.16 -2.92
C ALA A 295 -3.41 8.60 -1.92
N GLY A 296 -4.69 8.62 -2.29
CA GLY A 296 -5.79 8.23 -1.42
C GLY A 296 -5.92 9.16 -0.21
N SER A 297 -6.38 8.63 0.93
CA SER A 297 -6.54 9.42 2.15
C SER A 297 -5.20 9.95 2.64
N PHE A 298 -5.01 11.27 2.58
CA PHE A 298 -3.79 11.95 3.03
C PHE A 298 -3.67 12.00 4.56
N PHE A 299 -4.80 12.06 5.25
CA PHE A 299 -4.86 12.16 6.70
C PHE A 299 -5.33 10.85 7.33
N LYS A 300 -4.77 10.50 8.50
CA LYS A 300 -5.27 9.43 9.35
C LYS A 300 -6.39 9.95 10.25
N ASN A 301 -7.32 9.09 10.63
CA ASN A 301 -8.21 9.35 11.75
C ASN A 301 -7.36 9.54 13.03
N PRO A 302 -7.47 10.69 13.74
CA PRO A 302 -6.74 10.88 14.97
C PRO A 302 -7.27 9.94 16.06
N VAL A 303 -6.35 9.37 16.83
CA VAL A 303 -6.65 8.63 18.05
C VAL A 303 -6.45 9.57 19.23
N VAL A 304 -7.49 9.76 20.02
CA VAL A 304 -7.53 10.67 21.16
C VAL A 304 -8.08 9.96 22.39
N ASP A 305 -7.88 10.54 23.56
CA ASP A 305 -8.51 10.06 24.79
C ASP A 305 -10.03 10.28 24.74
N GLU A 306 -10.81 9.36 25.33
CA GLU A 306 -12.29 9.44 25.30
C GLU A 306 -12.82 10.73 25.89
N CYS A 307 -12.14 11.32 26.87
CA CYS A 307 -12.54 12.60 27.47
C CYS A 307 -12.52 13.74 26.44
N VAL A 308 -11.48 13.76 25.56
CA VAL A 308 -11.38 14.75 24.47
C VAL A 308 -12.52 14.54 23.46
N ALA A 309 -12.82 13.29 23.12
CA ALA A 309 -13.92 12.99 22.21
C ALA A 309 -15.26 13.44 22.78
N ARG A 310 -15.52 13.19 24.06
CA ARG A 310 -16.76 13.64 24.76
C ARG A 310 -16.87 15.18 24.78
N GLN A 311 -15.80 15.89 25.03
CA GLN A 311 -15.79 17.36 24.98
C GLN A 311 -16.14 17.89 23.58
N LEU A 312 -15.60 17.25 22.54
CA LEU A 312 -15.92 17.61 21.16
C LEU A 312 -17.37 17.25 20.79
N GLN A 313 -17.87 16.09 21.23
CA GLN A 313 -19.27 15.69 20.99
C GLN A 313 -20.28 16.57 21.74
N ALA A 314 -19.89 17.18 22.86
CA ALA A 314 -20.74 18.18 23.51
C ALA A 314 -20.96 19.43 22.64
N GLN A 315 -20.00 19.79 21.78
CA GLN A 315 -20.11 20.90 20.83
C GLN A 315 -20.70 20.45 19.48
N TRP A 316 -20.41 19.21 19.06
CA TRP A 316 -20.86 18.60 17.82
C TRP A 316 -21.41 17.21 18.05
N PRO A 317 -22.70 17.08 18.46
CA PRO A 317 -23.31 15.79 18.81
C PRO A 317 -23.32 14.76 17.67
N ASP A 318 -23.30 15.23 16.42
CA ASP A 318 -23.27 14.41 15.21
C ASP A 318 -21.87 13.92 14.81
N MET A 319 -20.81 14.25 15.60
CA MET A 319 -19.44 13.83 15.29
C MET A 319 -19.27 12.32 15.45
N PRO A 320 -18.90 11.58 14.36
CA PRO A 320 -18.67 10.14 14.46
C PRO A 320 -17.41 9.81 15.25
N VAL A 321 -17.54 8.88 16.18
CA VAL A 321 -16.45 8.34 16.99
C VAL A 321 -16.41 6.83 16.83
N TYR A 322 -15.22 6.26 16.68
CA TYR A 322 -15.02 4.84 16.45
C TYR A 322 -14.08 4.24 17.49
N PRO A 323 -14.22 2.95 17.83
CA PRO A 323 -13.29 2.27 18.70
C PRO A 323 -11.85 2.34 18.19
N ALA A 324 -10.89 2.53 19.10
CA ALA A 324 -9.45 2.40 18.81
C ALA A 324 -9.00 1.03 19.31
N ALA A 325 -9.03 0.01 18.44
CA ALA A 325 -8.64 -1.34 18.80
C ALA A 325 -7.22 -1.36 19.40
N GLY A 326 -7.04 -2.07 20.52
CA GLY A 326 -5.77 -2.19 21.23
C GLY A 326 -5.34 -0.97 22.06
N CYS A 327 -6.17 0.07 22.16
CA CYS A 327 -5.88 1.29 22.92
C CYS A 327 -7.00 1.56 23.94
N ALA A 328 -6.89 0.99 25.14
CA ALA A 328 -7.87 1.24 26.21
C ALA A 328 -8.00 2.74 26.51
N GLY A 329 -9.22 3.22 26.74
CA GLY A 329 -9.50 4.63 27.03
C GLY A 329 -9.30 5.60 25.86
N LYS A 330 -9.07 5.10 24.62
CA LYS A 330 -8.90 5.91 23.41
C LYS A 330 -9.90 5.57 22.33
N VAL A 331 -10.21 6.58 21.53
CA VAL A 331 -11.14 6.49 20.40
C VAL A 331 -10.56 7.16 19.16
N LYS A 332 -11.06 6.80 17.98
CA LYS A 332 -10.73 7.44 16.71
C LYS A 332 -11.81 8.44 16.32
N LEU A 333 -11.42 9.65 16.01
CA LEU A 333 -12.32 10.65 15.42
C LEU A 333 -12.33 10.53 13.90
N ALA A 334 -13.47 10.80 13.27
CA ALA A 334 -13.62 10.82 11.82
C ALA A 334 -12.93 12.04 11.20
N ALA A 335 -11.66 11.92 10.79
CA ALA A 335 -10.92 13.04 10.19
C ALA A 335 -11.62 13.61 8.94
N GLY A 336 -12.29 12.78 8.14
CA GLY A 336 -13.07 13.23 6.99
C GLY A 336 -14.24 14.13 7.38
N TRP A 337 -14.97 13.78 8.45
CA TRP A 337 -16.04 14.60 9.01
C TRP A 337 -15.50 15.92 9.56
N LEU A 338 -14.39 15.87 10.30
CA LEU A 338 -13.74 17.08 10.82
C LEU A 338 -13.33 18.05 9.70
N ILE A 339 -12.79 17.57 8.59
CA ILE A 339 -12.41 18.39 7.44
C ILE A 339 -13.66 18.90 6.72
N ASP A 340 -14.71 18.10 6.59
CA ASP A 340 -15.98 18.51 5.96
C ASP A 340 -16.67 19.62 6.74
N LYS A 341 -16.80 19.49 8.07
CA LYS A 341 -17.35 20.53 8.97
C LYS A 341 -16.60 21.87 8.89
N THR A 342 -15.37 21.87 8.36
CA THR A 342 -14.59 23.11 8.20
C THR A 342 -14.85 23.81 6.87
N GLY A 343 -15.73 23.27 6.02
CA GLY A 343 -15.95 23.76 4.67
C GLY A 343 -14.78 23.57 3.73
N LEU A 344 -13.82 22.69 4.08
CA LEU A 344 -12.63 22.48 3.27
C LEU A 344 -12.79 21.41 2.18
N LYS A 345 -13.88 20.65 2.20
CA LYS A 345 -14.21 19.70 1.14
C LYS A 345 -14.46 20.44 -0.17
N GLY A 346 -13.80 20.00 -1.24
CA GLY A 346 -13.86 20.66 -2.53
C GLY A 346 -13.07 21.97 -2.68
N TYR A 347 -12.45 22.47 -1.59
CA TYR A 347 -11.65 23.69 -1.67
C TYR A 347 -10.39 23.50 -2.49
N LYS A 348 -10.03 24.50 -3.28
CA LYS A 348 -8.88 24.52 -4.20
C LYS A 348 -8.03 25.77 -3.94
N ARG A 349 -6.71 25.64 -4.02
CA ARG A 349 -5.77 26.76 -4.00
C ARG A 349 -4.60 26.43 -4.93
N GLY A 350 -4.43 27.24 -5.98
CA GLY A 350 -3.44 26.98 -7.03
C GLY A 350 -3.68 25.63 -7.69
N ARG A 351 -2.66 24.78 -7.70
CA ARG A 351 -2.67 23.48 -8.35
C ARG A 351 -3.05 22.32 -7.42
N VAL A 352 -3.44 22.60 -6.17
CA VAL A 352 -3.80 21.57 -5.16
C VAL A 352 -5.20 21.82 -4.63
N GLY A 353 -5.93 20.75 -4.37
CA GLY A 353 -7.27 20.83 -3.78
C GLY A 353 -7.58 19.68 -2.84
N VAL A 354 -8.72 19.81 -2.14
CA VAL A 354 -9.40 18.70 -1.46
C VAL A 354 -10.44 18.13 -2.41
N HIS A 355 -10.51 16.82 -2.54
CA HIS A 355 -11.49 16.18 -3.41
C HIS A 355 -12.93 16.46 -2.95
N GLU A 356 -13.82 16.70 -3.90
CA GLU A 356 -15.21 17.16 -3.66
C GLU A 356 -16.08 16.11 -2.95
N ARG A 357 -15.81 14.80 -3.15
CA ARG A 357 -16.58 13.71 -2.57
C ARG A 357 -15.88 13.03 -1.37
N GLN A 358 -14.57 13.29 -1.19
CA GLN A 358 -13.79 12.67 -0.13
C GLN A 358 -12.82 13.66 0.49
N ALA A 359 -13.20 14.21 1.64
CA ALA A 359 -12.45 15.26 2.34
C ALA A 359 -11.03 14.85 2.79
N LEU A 360 -10.75 13.54 2.90
CA LEU A 360 -9.41 13.05 3.25
C LEU A 360 -8.43 13.05 2.09
N VAL A 361 -8.90 13.19 0.84
CA VAL A 361 -8.07 13.07 -0.35
C VAL A 361 -7.63 14.44 -0.84
N LEU A 362 -6.32 14.67 -0.84
CA LEU A 362 -5.72 15.80 -1.54
C LEU A 362 -5.49 15.42 -3.00
N VAL A 363 -5.75 16.36 -3.90
CA VAL A 363 -5.64 16.16 -5.34
C VAL A 363 -4.67 17.14 -5.99
N ASN A 364 -3.91 16.65 -6.95
CA ASN A 364 -3.13 17.44 -7.89
C ASN A 364 -4.05 17.80 -9.07
N LEU A 365 -4.35 19.08 -9.23
CA LEU A 365 -5.22 19.60 -10.30
C LEU A 365 -4.48 19.77 -11.64
N GLY A 366 -3.20 19.40 -11.66
CA GLY A 366 -2.33 19.50 -12.83
C GLY A 366 -1.05 20.28 -12.53
N GLY A 367 0.11 19.63 -12.69
CA GLY A 367 1.44 20.24 -12.53
C GLY A 367 1.80 20.73 -11.13
N ALA A 368 1.11 20.28 -10.07
CA ALA A 368 1.49 20.60 -8.70
C ALA A 368 2.83 19.96 -8.34
N THR A 369 3.64 20.69 -7.58
CA THR A 369 4.86 20.16 -6.95
C THR A 369 4.53 19.49 -5.62
N GLY A 370 5.39 18.58 -5.15
CA GLY A 370 5.22 17.99 -3.83
C GLY A 370 5.33 19.01 -2.69
N GLY A 371 6.09 20.08 -2.87
CA GLY A 371 6.14 21.22 -1.95
C GLY A 371 4.76 21.89 -1.82
N GLU A 372 4.12 22.26 -2.94
CA GLU A 372 2.78 22.85 -2.94
C GLU A 372 1.74 21.95 -2.23
N VAL A 373 1.84 20.62 -2.40
CA VAL A 373 0.93 19.69 -1.69
C VAL A 373 1.18 19.72 -0.17
N ILE A 374 2.42 19.76 0.27
CA ILE A 374 2.75 19.85 1.70
C ILE A 374 2.32 21.19 2.27
N ASP A 375 2.61 22.30 1.60
CA ASP A 375 2.23 23.65 2.05
C ASP A 375 0.71 23.77 2.14
N PHE A 376 -0.01 23.25 1.15
CA PHE A 376 -1.45 23.17 1.19
C PHE A 376 -1.97 22.33 2.37
N ALA A 377 -1.32 21.21 2.69
CA ALA A 377 -1.71 20.38 3.83
C ALA A 377 -1.37 21.00 5.18
N GLN A 378 -0.30 21.81 5.28
CA GLN A 378 0.15 22.46 6.52
C GLN A 378 -0.64 23.72 6.85
N ASP A 379 -0.91 24.55 5.86
CA ASP A 379 -1.68 25.79 6.02
C ASP A 379 -3.07 25.55 6.61
N ARG A 380 -3.64 24.39 6.35
CA ARG A 380 -4.90 23.94 6.92
C ARG A 380 -4.85 23.62 8.41
N LYS A 381 -3.66 23.45 8.98
CA LYS A 381 -3.47 23.32 10.42
C LYS A 381 -3.42 24.69 11.09
N SER A 382 -2.86 25.71 10.41
CA SER A 382 -2.64 27.05 10.96
C SER A 382 -3.86 27.97 10.84
N THR A 383 -4.64 27.88 9.77
CA THR A 383 -5.81 28.76 9.54
C THR A 383 -6.91 28.59 10.60
N ARG A 384 -6.91 27.46 11.34
CA ARG A 384 -7.88 27.21 12.41
C ARG A 384 -7.47 27.71 13.79
N LEU A 385 -6.18 27.85 14.05
CA LEU A 385 -5.73 28.44 15.32
C LEU A 385 -5.99 29.94 15.35
N ASN A 386 -6.06 30.60 14.20
CA ASN A 386 -6.25 32.06 14.10
C ASN A 386 -7.71 32.50 13.97
N SER A 387 -8.64 31.62 13.55
CA SER A 387 -10.07 31.99 13.46
C SER A 387 -10.83 31.87 14.77
N SER A 388 -10.24 31.32 15.83
CA SER A 388 -10.83 31.26 17.18
C SER A 388 -10.49 32.46 18.07
N HIS A 389 -9.76 33.45 17.53
CA HIS A 389 -9.41 34.69 18.27
C HIS A 389 -10.06 35.96 17.72
N SER A 390 -11.05 35.86 16.83
CA SER A 390 -11.82 37.03 16.40
C SER A 390 -13.31 36.78 16.59
N HIS A 391 -13.75 36.83 17.84
CA HIS A 391 -15.10 37.29 18.25
C HIS A 391 -15.03 37.71 19.73
#